data_5207549b91796f42e4cf56da75a04d80
#
_entry.id   5207549b91796f42e4cf56da75a04d80
#
_cell.length_a   1.000
_cell.length_b   1.000
_cell.length_c   1.000
_cell.angle_alpha   90.00
_cell.angle_beta   90.00
_cell.angle_gamma   90.00
#
_symmetry.space_group_name_H-M   'P 1'
#
loop_
_entity.id
_entity.type
_entity.pdbx_description
1 polymer ?
#
loop_
_entity_poly.entity_id
_entity_poly.type
_entity_poly.pdbx_seq_one_letter_code
_entity_poly.pdbx_strand_id
1 'polypeptide(L)'
;MINTHAQDLRKILSENKFLTLPGVYDCLSAKIAEEVGFPALFLSGGALAYSVLGRPDFGFLSLAEFGCAIQHIVSTCQVPLLADADDGFGNAIQAANTGAMYEQLGAAGLQIDDKVLPANHPARDEIIGWELMGPKIQAVRDSVSKDFVIVYRTCANLYNYGIDESIRR
;
A
#
# COMPACT_ATOMS: atom_id res chain seq x y z
N MET A 1 12.47 -5.17 16.83
CA MET A 1 13.36 -5.81 15.83
C MET A 1 13.57 -4.79 14.71
N ILE A 2 14.78 -4.75 14.12
CA ILE A 2 15.03 -3.88 12.96
C ILE A 2 14.33 -4.53 11.75
N ASN A 3 13.47 -3.78 11.05
CA ASN A 3 12.84 -4.25 9.84
C ASN A 3 13.84 -4.18 8.67
N THR A 4 14.56 -5.26 8.43
CA THR A 4 15.55 -5.33 7.34
C THR A 4 14.93 -5.19 5.96
N HIS A 5 13.70 -5.67 5.75
CA HIS A 5 12.98 -5.51 4.48
C HIS A 5 12.73 -4.04 4.09
N ALA A 6 12.50 -3.17 5.09
CA ALA A 6 12.34 -1.73 4.82
C ALA A 6 13.65 -1.10 4.31
N GLN A 7 14.79 -1.48 4.91
CA GLN A 7 16.11 -1.03 4.46
C GLN A 7 16.44 -1.55 3.07
N ASP A 8 16.13 -2.82 2.79
CA ASP A 8 16.33 -3.43 1.49
C ASP A 8 15.51 -2.74 0.40
N LEU A 9 14.22 -2.44 0.68
CA LEU A 9 13.38 -1.71 -0.27
C LEU A 9 13.93 -0.31 -0.55
N ARG A 10 14.38 0.42 0.48
CA ARG A 10 15.02 1.74 0.29
C ARG A 10 16.27 1.66 -0.56
N LYS A 11 17.11 0.66 -0.32
CA LYS A 11 18.31 0.43 -1.13
C LYS A 11 17.93 0.17 -2.59
N ILE A 12 17.00 -0.74 -2.85
CA ILE A 12 16.52 -1.05 -4.19
C ILE A 12 15.99 0.21 -4.90
N LEU A 13 15.19 1.04 -4.20
CA LEU A 13 14.66 2.29 -4.74
C LEU A 13 15.76 3.31 -5.05
N SER A 14 16.84 3.36 -4.26
CA SER A 14 17.95 4.29 -4.47
C SER A 14 18.88 3.88 -5.62
N GLU A 15 19.00 2.59 -5.90
CA GLU A 15 19.90 2.05 -6.92
C GLU A 15 19.24 1.94 -8.31
N ASN A 16 17.92 1.95 -8.38
CA ASN A 16 17.17 1.71 -9.60
C ASN A 16 16.42 2.96 -10.06
N LYS A 17 16.63 3.38 -11.32
CA LYS A 17 15.84 4.45 -11.96
C LYS A 17 14.40 4.02 -12.27
N PHE A 18 14.17 2.74 -12.42
CA PHE A 18 12.89 2.12 -12.72
C PHE A 18 12.79 0.79 -11.98
N LEU A 19 11.72 0.59 -11.25
CA LEU A 19 11.45 -0.64 -10.49
C LEU A 19 10.06 -1.17 -10.83
N THR A 20 9.99 -2.43 -11.25
CA THR A 20 8.72 -3.13 -11.42
C THR A 20 8.42 -3.94 -10.17
N LEU A 21 7.26 -3.67 -9.55
CA LEU A 21 6.72 -4.44 -8.45
C LEU A 21 5.50 -5.23 -8.95
N PRO A 22 5.57 -6.57 -9.02
CA PRO A 22 4.41 -7.38 -9.41
C PRO A 22 3.35 -7.31 -8.32
N GLY A 23 2.09 -7.17 -8.71
CA GLY A 23 0.94 -7.25 -7.81
C GLY A 23 0.70 -8.70 -7.37
N VAL A 24 0.88 -8.98 -6.08
CA VAL A 24 0.63 -10.29 -5.47
C VAL A 24 -0.55 -10.20 -4.50
N TYR A 25 -1.18 -11.32 -4.18
CA TYR A 25 -2.38 -11.34 -3.34
C TYR A 25 -2.47 -12.57 -2.42
N ASP A 26 -1.54 -13.51 -2.57
CA ASP A 26 -1.40 -14.70 -1.73
C ASP A 26 0.05 -15.22 -1.75
N CYS A 27 0.32 -16.25 -0.95
CA CYS A 27 1.65 -16.84 -0.88
C CYS A 27 2.10 -17.48 -2.19
N LEU A 28 1.19 -18.03 -2.99
CA LEU A 28 1.53 -18.68 -4.26
C LEU A 28 1.99 -17.64 -5.29
N SER A 29 1.21 -16.58 -5.50
CA SER A 29 1.58 -15.50 -6.40
C SER A 29 2.88 -14.81 -5.97
N ALA A 30 3.08 -14.64 -4.65
CA ALA A 30 4.29 -14.06 -4.09
C ALA A 30 5.53 -14.94 -4.33
N LYS A 31 5.42 -16.26 -4.10
CA LYS A 31 6.53 -17.22 -4.37
C LYS A 31 6.88 -17.28 -5.85
N ILE A 32 5.89 -17.31 -6.74
CA ILE A 32 6.14 -17.31 -8.19
C ILE A 32 6.89 -16.03 -8.58
N ALA A 33 6.46 -14.86 -8.09
CA ALA A 33 7.12 -13.60 -8.39
C ALA A 33 8.56 -13.54 -7.84
N GLU A 34 8.80 -14.05 -6.63
CA GLU A 34 10.13 -14.16 -6.06
C GLU A 34 11.03 -15.09 -6.88
N GLU A 35 10.55 -16.27 -7.27
CA GLU A 35 11.30 -17.24 -8.09
C GLU A 35 11.62 -16.73 -9.51
N VAL A 36 10.74 -15.89 -10.07
CA VAL A 36 11.01 -15.20 -11.36
C VAL A 36 12.11 -14.16 -11.22
N GLY A 37 12.44 -13.72 -9.99
CA GLY A 37 13.55 -12.81 -9.71
C GLY A 37 13.14 -11.36 -9.53
N PHE A 38 11.89 -11.06 -9.22
CA PHE A 38 11.49 -9.70 -8.85
C PHE A 38 12.13 -9.30 -7.51
N PRO A 39 12.78 -8.13 -7.43
CA PRO A 39 13.53 -7.73 -6.23
C PRO A 39 12.66 -7.26 -5.08
N ALA A 40 11.38 -6.99 -5.31
CA ALA A 40 10.39 -6.60 -4.31
C ALA A 40 8.98 -6.88 -4.85
N LEU A 41 7.99 -6.97 -3.96
CA LEU A 41 6.60 -7.31 -4.27
C LEU A 41 5.66 -6.17 -3.87
N PHE A 42 4.48 -6.13 -4.48
CA PHE A 42 3.38 -5.24 -4.09
C PHE A 42 2.14 -6.05 -3.72
N LEU A 43 1.68 -5.98 -2.46
CA LEU A 43 0.37 -6.54 -2.10
C LEU A 43 -0.72 -5.67 -2.70
N SER A 44 -1.43 -6.20 -3.69
CA SER A 44 -2.52 -5.50 -4.38
C SER A 44 -3.84 -5.69 -3.66
N GLY A 45 -4.44 -4.60 -3.15
CA GLY A 45 -5.76 -4.64 -2.51
C GLY A 45 -6.86 -5.11 -3.44
N GLY A 46 -6.85 -4.66 -4.69
CA GLY A 46 -7.82 -5.09 -5.70
C GLY A 46 -7.73 -6.59 -6.03
N ALA A 47 -6.52 -7.13 -6.22
CA ALA A 47 -6.33 -8.55 -6.46
C ALA A 47 -6.69 -9.38 -5.22
N LEU A 48 -6.38 -8.87 -4.01
CA LEU A 48 -6.76 -9.50 -2.75
C LEU A 48 -8.29 -9.55 -2.61
N ALA A 49 -9.01 -8.45 -2.93
CA ALA A 49 -10.47 -8.41 -2.89
C ALA A 49 -11.10 -9.46 -3.81
N TYR A 50 -10.58 -9.61 -5.03
CA TYR A 50 -11.03 -10.67 -5.92
C TYR A 50 -10.69 -12.06 -5.42
N SER A 51 -9.50 -12.26 -4.84
CA SER A 51 -9.06 -13.57 -4.36
C SER A 51 -9.85 -14.04 -3.12
N VAL A 52 -10.09 -13.13 -2.18
CA VAL A 52 -10.72 -13.46 -0.89
C VAL A 52 -12.24 -13.39 -0.96
N LEU A 53 -12.79 -12.37 -1.63
CA LEU A 53 -14.23 -12.09 -1.64
C LEU A 53 -14.91 -12.40 -2.98
N GLY A 54 -14.15 -12.59 -4.07
CA GLY A 54 -14.72 -12.69 -5.42
C GLY A 54 -15.42 -11.40 -5.85
N ARG A 55 -15.00 -10.24 -5.34
CA ARG A 55 -15.66 -8.94 -5.54
C ARG A 55 -14.66 -7.89 -6.03
N PRO A 56 -15.14 -6.86 -6.75
CA PRO A 56 -14.30 -5.75 -7.16
C PRO A 56 -13.80 -4.92 -5.96
N ASP A 57 -12.74 -4.17 -6.21
CA ASP A 57 -12.07 -3.30 -5.25
C ASP A 57 -12.89 -2.05 -4.93
N PHE A 58 -13.81 -2.17 -3.99
CA PHE A 58 -14.63 -1.06 -3.48
C PHE A 58 -14.32 -0.71 -2.02
N GLY A 59 -13.23 -1.22 -1.47
CA GLY A 59 -12.88 -1.02 -0.06
C GLY A 59 -13.68 -1.93 0.87
N PHE A 60 -13.99 -3.15 0.45
CA PHE A 60 -14.70 -4.13 1.28
C PHE A 60 -13.80 -4.88 2.25
N LEU A 61 -12.50 -4.95 1.94
CA LEU A 61 -11.53 -5.61 2.81
C LEU A 61 -11.24 -4.76 4.04
N SER A 62 -11.18 -5.39 5.17
CA SER A 62 -10.80 -4.77 6.43
C SER A 62 -9.28 -4.71 6.60
N LEU A 63 -8.81 -3.81 7.48
CA LEU A 63 -7.41 -3.75 7.89
C LEU A 63 -6.89 -5.10 8.40
N ALA A 64 -7.73 -5.90 9.07
CA ALA A 64 -7.35 -7.22 9.57
C ALA A 64 -7.09 -8.22 8.45
N GLU A 65 -7.88 -8.21 7.36
CA GLU A 65 -7.68 -9.08 6.21
C GLU A 65 -6.39 -8.73 5.46
N PHE A 66 -6.09 -7.44 5.30
CA PHE A 66 -4.79 -7.00 4.79
C PHE A 66 -3.64 -7.46 5.69
N GLY A 67 -3.79 -7.33 7.01
CA GLY A 67 -2.80 -7.79 7.99
C GLY A 67 -2.51 -9.28 7.89
N CYS A 68 -3.54 -10.12 7.74
CA CYS A 68 -3.38 -11.56 7.52
C CYS A 68 -2.61 -11.85 6.22
N ALA A 69 -2.95 -11.19 5.12
CA ALA A 69 -2.26 -11.36 3.84
C ALA A 69 -0.78 -10.95 3.94
N ILE A 70 -0.48 -9.79 4.55
CA ILE A 70 0.89 -9.33 4.80
C ILE A 70 1.67 -10.37 5.59
N GLN A 71 1.13 -10.82 6.73
CA GLN A 71 1.80 -11.80 7.60
C GLN A 71 2.13 -13.10 6.85
N HIS A 72 1.19 -13.61 6.06
CA HIS A 72 1.39 -14.84 5.30
C HIS A 72 2.48 -14.67 4.22
N ILE A 73 2.43 -13.58 3.44
CA ILE A 73 3.41 -13.33 2.37
C ILE A 73 4.80 -13.10 2.95
N VAL A 74 4.93 -12.23 3.96
CA VAL A 74 6.23 -11.92 4.60
C VAL A 74 6.85 -13.15 5.26
N SER A 75 6.05 -14.05 5.84
CA SER A 75 6.58 -15.30 6.40
C SER A 75 7.04 -16.31 5.34
N THR A 76 6.65 -16.12 4.09
CA THR A 76 6.88 -17.05 2.98
C THR A 76 8.00 -16.59 2.05
N CYS A 77 8.15 -15.28 1.80
CA CYS A 77 9.10 -14.68 0.87
C CYS A 77 10.23 -13.95 1.61
N GLN A 78 11.38 -13.85 0.95
CA GLN A 78 12.56 -13.15 1.48
C GLN A 78 12.71 -11.74 0.90
N VAL A 79 12.01 -11.42 -0.20
CA VAL A 79 12.06 -10.10 -0.83
C VAL A 79 11.10 -9.13 -0.14
N PRO A 80 11.42 -7.80 -0.13
CA PRO A 80 10.59 -6.81 0.54
C PRO A 80 9.18 -6.72 -0.05
N LEU A 81 8.18 -6.54 0.82
CA LEU A 81 6.77 -6.33 0.46
C LEU A 81 6.36 -4.88 0.71
N LEU A 82 5.97 -4.16 -0.34
CA LEU A 82 5.19 -2.92 -0.26
C LEU A 82 3.71 -3.30 -0.25
N ALA A 83 2.91 -2.81 0.70
CA ALA A 83 1.52 -3.20 0.83
C ALA A 83 0.55 -2.05 0.54
N ASP A 84 -0.52 -2.33 -0.18
CA ASP A 84 -1.65 -1.42 -0.35
C ASP A 84 -2.31 -1.14 1.00
N ALA A 85 -2.62 0.09 1.28
CA ALA A 85 -3.27 0.55 2.51
C ALA A 85 -4.53 1.37 2.22
N ASP A 86 -5.09 1.26 1.02
CA ASP A 86 -6.26 2.02 0.61
C ASP A 86 -6.14 3.52 1.01
N ASP A 87 -7.16 4.09 1.67
CA ASP A 87 -7.13 5.47 2.19
C ASP A 87 -6.48 5.58 3.59
N GLY A 88 -5.87 4.51 4.09
CA GLY A 88 -5.36 4.39 5.46
C GLY A 88 -6.40 3.87 6.47
N PHE A 89 -7.53 3.35 6.00
CA PHE A 89 -8.65 2.77 6.76
C PHE A 89 -9.34 3.75 7.71
N GLY A 90 -9.35 5.04 7.38
CA GLY A 90 -10.07 6.05 8.14
C GLY A 90 -9.33 7.39 8.28
N ASN A 91 -9.37 8.00 9.47
CA ASN A 91 -8.72 9.29 9.72
C ASN A 91 -7.21 9.16 9.97
N ALA A 92 -6.52 10.26 10.30
CA ALA A 92 -5.08 10.27 10.55
C ALA A 92 -4.64 9.31 11.69
N ILE A 93 -5.48 9.12 12.71
CA ILE A 93 -5.19 8.19 13.82
C ILE A 93 -5.21 6.73 13.31
N GLN A 94 -6.19 6.40 12.49
CA GLN A 94 -6.28 5.06 11.89
C GLN A 94 -5.14 4.83 10.88
N ALA A 95 -4.80 5.82 10.09
CA ALA A 95 -3.67 5.72 9.16
C ALA A 95 -2.34 5.47 9.91
N ALA A 96 -2.10 6.15 11.03
CA ALA A 96 -0.95 5.89 11.90
C ALA A 96 -0.95 4.45 12.43
N ASN A 97 -2.10 3.95 12.92
CA ASN A 97 -2.24 2.57 13.37
C ASN A 97 -1.98 1.56 12.25
N THR A 98 -2.46 1.84 11.04
CA THR A 98 -2.22 1.01 9.83
C THR A 98 -0.73 0.91 9.53
N GLY A 99 -0.02 2.04 9.52
CA GLY A 99 1.42 2.06 9.29
C GLY A 99 2.19 1.25 10.33
N ALA A 100 1.91 1.49 11.61
CA ALA A 100 2.56 0.78 12.72
C ALA A 100 2.28 -0.74 12.66
N MET A 101 1.04 -1.13 12.36
CA MET A 101 0.68 -2.54 12.22
C MET A 101 1.40 -3.21 11.04
N TYR A 102 1.45 -2.56 9.87
CA TYR A 102 2.12 -3.11 8.69
C TYR A 102 3.62 -3.30 8.94
N GLU A 103 4.26 -2.32 9.57
CA GLU A 103 5.67 -2.44 9.94
C GLU A 103 5.91 -3.57 10.95
N GLN A 104 5.06 -3.71 11.97
CA GLN A 104 5.14 -4.81 12.94
C GLN A 104 4.96 -6.19 12.30
N LEU A 105 4.14 -6.29 11.26
CA LEU A 105 3.95 -7.51 10.48
C LEU A 105 5.08 -7.79 9.49
N GLY A 106 6.07 -6.88 9.37
CA GLY A 106 7.25 -7.04 8.55
C GLY A 106 7.14 -6.50 7.12
N ALA A 107 6.08 -5.75 6.77
CA ALA A 107 6.04 -5.04 5.50
C ALA A 107 7.19 -4.03 5.42
N ALA A 108 7.74 -3.85 4.22
CA ALA A 108 8.81 -2.89 3.95
C ALA A 108 8.30 -1.45 3.79
N GLY A 109 7.02 -1.30 3.53
CA GLY A 109 6.37 -0.03 3.32
C GLY A 109 4.88 -0.19 3.06
N LEU A 110 4.20 0.94 2.92
CA LEU A 110 2.82 0.99 2.48
C LEU A 110 2.62 1.98 1.34
N GLN A 111 1.56 1.75 0.55
CA GLN A 111 1.02 2.73 -0.38
C GLN A 111 -0.32 3.23 0.17
N ILE A 112 -0.47 4.55 0.33
CA ILE A 112 -1.71 5.18 0.77
C ILE A 112 -2.29 6.04 -0.34
N ASP A 113 -3.60 5.94 -0.56
CA ASP A 113 -4.33 6.60 -1.64
C ASP A 113 -5.15 7.78 -1.13
N ASP A 114 -5.42 8.73 -2.03
CA ASP A 114 -6.37 9.82 -1.76
C ASP A 114 -7.81 9.55 -2.24
N LYS A 115 -8.13 8.30 -2.59
CA LYS A 115 -9.51 7.94 -2.95
C LYS A 115 -10.43 7.97 -1.73
N VAL A 116 -11.68 8.42 -1.91
CA VAL A 116 -12.71 8.32 -0.88
C VAL A 116 -13.34 6.93 -0.93
N LEU A 117 -13.39 6.23 0.21
CA LEU A 117 -14.05 4.92 0.31
C LEU A 117 -15.55 5.06 0.63
N PRO A 118 -16.41 4.17 0.10
CA PRO A 118 -16.12 3.09 -0.82
C PRO A 118 -15.69 3.59 -2.19
N ALA A 119 -14.56 3.05 -2.69
CA ALA A 119 -13.95 3.47 -3.96
C ALA A 119 -14.75 2.98 -5.18
N ASN A 120 -14.48 3.62 -6.33
CA ASN A 120 -15.01 3.19 -7.65
C ASN A 120 -16.55 3.11 -7.71
N HIS A 121 -17.25 3.78 -6.79
CA HIS A 121 -18.70 3.86 -6.82
C HIS A 121 -19.14 4.83 -7.94
N PRO A 122 -20.08 4.45 -8.83
CA PRO A 122 -20.47 5.28 -9.96
C PRO A 122 -20.95 6.71 -9.63
N ALA A 123 -21.34 6.95 -8.38
CA ALA A 123 -21.78 8.26 -7.89
C ALA A 123 -20.72 9.00 -7.03
N ARG A 124 -19.48 8.48 -6.90
CA ARG A 124 -18.46 9.05 -6.03
C ARG A 124 -17.06 8.84 -6.58
N ASP A 125 -16.70 9.60 -7.61
CA ASP A 125 -15.31 9.75 -8.06
C ASP A 125 -14.70 10.94 -7.31
N GLU A 126 -14.49 10.80 -5.99
CA GLU A 126 -13.97 11.87 -5.15
C GLU A 126 -12.61 11.52 -4.59
N ILE A 127 -11.75 12.53 -4.49
CA ILE A 127 -10.45 12.44 -3.83
C ILE A 127 -10.48 13.22 -2.51
N ILE A 128 -9.75 12.70 -1.53
CA ILE A 128 -9.58 13.34 -0.22
C ILE A 128 -8.82 14.65 -0.42
N GLY A 129 -9.33 15.75 0.13
CA GLY A 129 -8.65 17.05 0.10
C GLY A 129 -7.28 17.00 0.78
N TRP A 130 -6.34 17.81 0.29
CA TRP A 130 -4.96 17.81 0.82
C TRP A 130 -4.89 18.18 2.30
N GLU A 131 -5.80 19.01 2.78
CA GLU A 131 -5.94 19.40 4.20
C GLU A 131 -6.22 18.22 5.13
N LEU A 132 -6.76 17.11 4.61
CA LEU A 132 -6.97 15.86 5.33
C LEU A 132 -5.90 14.82 4.99
N MET A 133 -5.44 14.78 3.73
CA MET A 133 -4.47 13.78 3.28
C MET A 133 -3.07 14.05 3.83
N GLY A 134 -2.62 15.31 3.87
CA GLY A 134 -1.33 15.69 4.43
C GLY A 134 -1.15 15.22 5.88
N PRO A 135 -2.08 15.52 6.80
CA PRO A 135 -2.07 15.01 8.17
C PRO A 135 -2.09 13.48 8.27
N LYS A 136 -2.78 12.75 7.38
CA LYS A 136 -2.74 11.28 7.34
C LYS A 136 -1.33 10.77 7.04
N ILE A 137 -0.69 11.30 5.99
CA ILE A 137 0.67 10.90 5.60
C ILE A 137 1.66 11.22 6.74
N GLN A 138 1.55 12.40 7.35
CA GLN A 138 2.40 12.78 8.48
C GLN A 138 2.21 11.85 9.67
N ALA A 139 0.97 11.51 10.01
CA ALA A 139 0.67 10.59 11.11
C ALA A 139 1.25 9.18 10.87
N VAL A 140 1.19 8.68 9.63
CA VAL A 140 1.88 7.44 9.26
C VAL A 140 3.38 7.59 9.44
N ARG A 141 3.98 8.71 8.94
CA ARG A 141 5.43 8.92 9.05
C ARG A 141 5.91 8.94 10.50
N ASP A 142 5.14 9.55 11.39
CA ASP A 142 5.47 9.67 12.82
C ASP A 142 5.30 8.35 13.59
N SER A 143 4.51 7.42 13.06
CA SER A 143 4.19 6.13 13.70
C SER A 143 5.11 4.99 13.33
N VAL A 144 5.97 5.15 12.31
CA VAL A 144 6.83 4.08 11.77
C VAL A 144 8.30 4.49 11.78
N SER A 145 9.21 3.51 11.64
CA SER A 145 10.65 3.77 11.58
C SER A 145 11.02 4.62 10.36
N LYS A 146 12.18 5.28 10.43
CA LYS A 146 12.71 6.10 9.32
C LYS A 146 12.90 5.33 8.02
N ASP A 147 13.16 4.03 8.13
CA ASP A 147 13.45 3.16 6.98
C ASP A 147 12.17 2.66 6.30
N PHE A 148 11.03 2.63 7.01
CA PHE A 148 9.74 2.22 6.43
C PHE A 148 9.35 3.13 5.27
N VAL A 149 9.02 2.54 4.11
CA VAL A 149 8.70 3.28 2.88
C VAL A 149 7.24 3.68 2.88
N ILE A 150 6.96 4.96 2.59
CA ILE A 150 5.60 5.46 2.39
C ILE A 150 5.50 5.94 0.95
N VAL A 151 4.58 5.34 0.21
CA VAL A 151 4.22 5.75 -1.15
C VAL A 151 2.85 6.42 -1.10
N TYR A 152 2.80 7.67 -1.52
CA TYR A 152 1.53 8.35 -1.75
C TYR A 152 1.11 8.16 -3.21
N ARG A 153 -0.13 7.72 -3.42
CA ARG A 153 -0.74 7.59 -4.75
C ARG A 153 -1.93 8.54 -4.86
N THR A 154 -1.90 9.45 -5.83
CA THR A 154 -3.09 10.23 -6.14
C THR A 154 -3.96 9.56 -7.18
N CYS A 155 -5.26 9.55 -6.95
CA CYS A 155 -6.29 9.10 -7.89
C CYS A 155 -6.87 10.25 -8.72
N ALA A 156 -6.32 11.46 -8.65
CA ALA A 156 -6.85 12.65 -9.29
C ALA A 156 -7.04 12.47 -10.80
N ASN A 157 -6.05 11.93 -11.52
CA ASN A 157 -6.19 11.70 -12.96
C ASN A 157 -7.19 10.59 -13.28
N LEU A 158 -7.28 9.56 -12.45
CA LEU A 158 -8.24 8.47 -12.61
C LEU A 158 -9.70 8.97 -12.51
N TYR A 159 -9.94 9.93 -11.62
CA TYR A 159 -11.26 10.49 -11.34
C TYR A 159 -11.53 11.82 -12.09
N ASN A 160 -10.86 12.04 -13.23
CA ASN A 160 -11.08 13.17 -14.13
C ASN A 160 -10.79 14.57 -13.56
N TYR A 161 -9.98 14.68 -12.49
CA TYR A 161 -9.46 15.97 -12.02
C TYR A 161 -8.33 16.51 -12.89
N GLY A 162 -7.78 15.67 -13.79
CA GLY A 162 -6.75 16.02 -14.75
C GLY A 162 -5.32 15.89 -14.22
N ILE A 163 -4.38 15.96 -15.15
CA ILE A 163 -2.96 15.76 -14.88
C ILE A 163 -2.38 16.88 -14.01
N ASP A 164 -2.83 18.11 -14.19
CA ASP A 164 -2.33 19.26 -13.41
C ASP A 164 -2.63 19.10 -11.92
N GLU A 165 -3.80 18.59 -11.57
CA GLU A 165 -4.13 18.27 -10.18
C GLU A 165 -3.27 17.13 -9.64
N SER A 166 -3.00 16.11 -10.45
CA SER A 166 -2.11 15.01 -10.06
C SER A 166 -0.68 15.47 -9.80
N ILE A 167 -0.16 16.44 -10.58
CA ILE A 167 1.18 17.01 -10.39
C ILE A 167 1.22 17.92 -9.17
N ARG A 168 0.12 18.64 -8.88
CA ARG A 168 0.03 19.54 -7.74
C ARG A 168 0.04 18.82 -6.38
N ARG A 169 -0.42 17.58 -6.36
CA ARG A 169 -0.49 16.73 -5.18
C ARG A 169 0.80 15.97 -4.91
#